data_6c0b93cbac2c376842e14cfe5a82c0bc
#
_entry.id   6c0b93cbac2c376842e14cfe5a82c0bc
#
_cell.length_a   1.000
_cell.length_b   1.000
_cell.length_c   1.000
_cell.angle_alpha   90.00
_cell.angle_beta   90.00
_cell.angle_gamma   90.00
#
_symmetry.space_group_name_H-M   'P 1'
#
loop_
_entity.id
_entity.type
_entity.pdbx_description
1 polymer ?
#
loop_
_entity_poly.entity_id
_entity_poly.type
_entity_poly.pdbx_seq_one_letter_code
_entity_poly.pdbx_strand_id
1 'polypeptide(L)'
;QKNNSPARVKGVTVLVHDYIDSYENPRRAWSYSPATRRVRRAPDITYDTLVNASPLIVVDQYGTFNGAQDKYNWELKGTKKMIVVGVSNALGNNPLEVTHGAGHLNSEYVNYEEKEVAVVHATLKDGQRHLYASRTFYVTTDSYYIVSQDIYDGKGNLMRHAMNPLSTEVSGLGGDCTISAEATFDFATRQYAVNNMLGSAINSQPAVYNGPSKDVSFYTPDGLRRYAR
;
A
#
# COMPACT_ATOMS: atom_id res chain seq x y z
N GLN A 1 12.92 -2.37 2.43
CA GLN A 1 12.78 -1.02 1.86
C GLN A 1 13.92 -0.14 2.34
N LYS A 2 14.54 0.62 1.44
CA LYS A 2 15.59 1.62 1.77
C LYS A 2 15.13 3.00 1.29
N ASN A 3 15.17 3.97 2.18
CA ASN A 3 14.78 5.34 1.85
C ASN A 3 15.95 6.08 1.20
N ASN A 4 15.76 6.60 0.01
CA ASN A 4 16.76 7.39 -0.72
C ASN A 4 16.55 8.90 -0.56
N SER A 5 15.38 9.32 -0.19
CA SER A 5 14.94 10.71 0.01
C SER A 5 13.77 10.73 1.00
N PRO A 6 13.45 11.85 1.65
CA PRO A 6 14.25 13.07 1.79
C PRO A 6 15.47 12.89 2.69
N ALA A 7 16.34 13.89 2.75
CA ALA A 7 17.64 13.83 3.46
C ALA A 7 17.53 13.33 4.91
N ARG A 8 16.47 13.71 5.64
CA ARG A 8 16.25 13.33 7.06
C ARG A 8 16.10 11.82 7.28
N VAL A 9 15.62 11.07 6.28
CA VAL A 9 15.40 9.62 6.35
C VAL A 9 16.27 8.83 5.37
N LYS A 10 17.14 9.50 4.63
CA LYS A 10 18.04 8.88 3.65
C LYS A 10 18.89 7.80 4.31
N GLY A 11 18.86 6.60 3.73
CA GLY A 11 19.61 5.44 4.21
C GLY A 11 18.92 4.65 5.34
N VAL A 12 17.85 5.18 5.93
CA VAL A 12 17.01 4.36 6.83
C VAL A 12 16.47 3.20 6.02
N THR A 13 16.67 1.99 6.53
CA THR A 13 16.27 0.76 5.84
C THR A 13 15.42 -0.08 6.78
N VAL A 14 14.31 -0.58 6.27
CA VAL A 14 13.35 -1.37 7.05
C VAL A 14 13.27 -2.78 6.46
N LEU A 15 13.26 -3.77 7.34
CA LEU A 15 12.96 -5.16 7.05
C LEU A 15 11.69 -5.54 7.81
N VAL A 16 10.73 -6.11 7.10
CA VAL A 16 9.50 -6.63 7.68
C VAL A 16 9.36 -8.09 7.30
N HIS A 17 9.05 -8.93 8.27
CA HIS A 17 8.61 -10.29 8.07
C HIS A 17 7.12 -10.36 8.34
N ASP A 18 6.35 -10.58 7.30
CA ASP A 18 4.94 -10.92 7.37
C ASP A 18 4.78 -12.42 7.11
N TYR A 19 4.06 -13.07 7.98
CA TYR A 19 3.80 -14.50 7.89
C TYR A 19 2.41 -14.73 7.30
N ILE A 20 2.26 -15.79 6.53
CA ILE A 20 0.96 -16.20 5.97
C ILE A 20 -0.03 -16.49 7.11
N ASP A 21 0.44 -17.15 8.16
CA ASP A 21 -0.31 -17.32 9.39
C ASP A 21 0.04 -16.21 10.40
N SER A 22 -0.72 -15.12 10.35
CA SER A 22 -0.55 -13.98 11.24
C SER A 22 -1.05 -14.23 12.67
N TYR A 23 -1.86 -15.28 12.88
CA TYR A 23 -2.35 -15.67 14.22
C TYR A 23 -1.24 -16.24 15.08
N GLU A 24 -0.51 -17.23 14.54
CA GLU A 24 0.58 -17.90 15.25
C GLU A 24 1.88 -17.08 15.17
N ASN A 25 2.06 -16.37 14.07
CA ASN A 25 3.30 -15.65 13.78
C ASN A 25 3.03 -14.17 13.50
N PRO A 26 2.99 -13.32 14.53
CA PRO A 26 2.77 -11.88 14.35
C PRO A 26 3.93 -11.24 13.58
N ARG A 27 3.61 -10.16 12.87
CA ARG A 27 4.58 -9.32 12.13
C ARG A 27 5.80 -9.01 12.98
N ARG A 28 6.99 -9.12 12.35
CA ARG A 28 8.26 -8.71 12.95
C ARG A 28 8.93 -7.69 12.06
N ALA A 29 9.39 -6.59 12.65
CA ALA A 29 10.05 -5.54 11.90
C ALA A 29 11.39 -5.14 12.54
N TRP A 30 12.33 -4.71 11.69
CA TRP A 30 13.62 -4.17 12.08
C TRP A 30 13.91 -2.92 11.26
N SER A 31 14.57 -1.97 11.89
CA SER A 31 15.01 -0.74 11.23
C SER A 31 16.51 -0.57 11.41
N TYR A 32 17.19 -0.25 10.33
CA TYR A 32 18.57 0.21 10.34
C TYR A 32 18.60 1.74 10.33
N SER A 33 19.37 2.32 11.24
CA SER A 33 19.65 3.76 11.28
C SER A 33 21.06 4.06 10.80
N PRO A 34 21.23 4.85 9.73
CA PRO A 34 22.59 5.26 9.27
C PRO A 34 23.34 6.11 10.29
N ALA A 35 22.62 6.91 11.09
CA ALA A 35 23.23 7.77 12.11
C ALA A 35 23.93 6.96 13.21
N THR A 36 23.33 5.86 13.64
CA THR A 36 23.90 4.98 14.67
C THR A 36 24.61 3.75 14.11
N ARG A 37 24.45 3.46 12.81
CA ARG A 37 24.92 2.26 12.12
C ARG A 37 24.45 0.95 12.77
N ARG A 38 23.27 0.97 13.39
CA ARG A 38 22.69 -0.16 14.12
C ARG A 38 21.36 -0.58 13.54
N VAL A 39 21.12 -1.89 13.57
CA VAL A 39 19.81 -2.48 13.38
C VAL A 39 19.16 -2.62 14.75
N ARG A 40 17.92 -2.20 14.86
CA ARG A 40 17.07 -2.36 16.05
C ARG A 40 15.80 -3.06 15.66
N ARG A 41 15.27 -3.89 16.54
CA ARG A 41 13.89 -4.34 16.43
C ARG A 41 12.98 -3.13 16.51
N ALA A 42 11.99 -3.06 15.65
CA ALA A 42 11.03 -1.97 15.57
C ALA A 42 9.63 -2.51 15.92
N PRO A 43 9.36 -2.81 17.19
CA PRO A 43 8.06 -3.32 17.63
C PRO A 43 6.94 -2.30 17.40
N ASP A 44 7.31 -1.02 17.29
CA ASP A 44 6.38 0.09 17.06
C ASP A 44 5.96 0.23 15.58
N ILE A 45 6.54 -0.53 14.66
CA ILE A 45 6.00 -0.67 13.32
C ILE A 45 4.79 -1.62 13.41
N THR A 46 3.78 -1.13 14.10
CA THR A 46 2.47 -1.75 14.18
C THR A 46 1.69 -1.49 12.90
N TYR A 47 0.57 -2.15 12.75
CA TYR A 47 -0.25 -2.06 11.55
C TYR A 47 -0.76 -0.65 11.25
N ASP A 48 -1.02 0.16 12.28
CA ASP A 48 -1.51 1.54 12.22
C ASP A 48 -0.41 2.61 12.28
N THR A 49 0.86 2.22 12.27
CA THR A 49 1.98 3.15 12.18
C THR A 49 1.95 3.90 10.86
N LEU A 50 2.03 5.23 10.91
CA LEU A 50 2.11 6.04 9.70
C LEU A 50 3.42 5.76 8.93
N VAL A 51 3.31 5.65 7.63
CA VAL A 51 4.48 5.47 6.76
C VAL A 51 5.26 6.79 6.72
N ASN A 52 6.56 6.74 7.00
CA ASN A 52 7.43 7.93 7.15
C ASN A 52 7.40 8.91 5.97
N ALA A 53 7.09 8.44 4.77
CA ALA A 53 7.00 9.28 3.58
C ALA A 53 5.63 9.96 3.43
N SER A 54 4.59 9.45 4.12
CA SER A 54 3.25 9.99 4.04
C SER A 54 2.54 9.92 5.38
N PRO A 55 2.05 11.04 5.91
CA PRO A 55 1.25 11.05 7.14
C PRO A 55 -0.18 10.53 6.92
N LEU A 56 -0.55 10.19 5.69
CA LEU A 56 -1.91 9.77 5.33
C LEU A 56 -2.04 8.26 5.16
N ILE A 57 -0.94 7.51 5.13
CA ILE A 57 -0.93 6.08 4.85
C ILE A 57 -0.38 5.35 6.07
N VAL A 58 -1.06 4.30 6.49
CA VAL A 58 -0.59 3.40 7.55
C VAL A 58 0.04 2.14 6.95
N VAL A 59 0.89 1.49 7.73
CA VAL A 59 1.68 0.33 7.28
C VAL A 59 0.81 -0.82 6.77
N ASP A 60 -0.35 -1.06 7.38
CA ASP A 60 -1.24 -2.16 6.97
C ASP A 60 -2.12 -1.82 5.75
N GLN A 61 -2.03 -0.60 5.26
CA GLN A 61 -2.67 -0.16 4.01
C GLN A 61 -1.77 -0.41 2.79
N TYR A 62 -0.52 -0.83 2.99
CA TYR A 62 0.39 -1.11 1.88
C TYR A 62 -0.14 -2.27 1.02
N GLY A 63 -0.27 -2.06 -0.29
CA GLY A 63 -0.94 -3.01 -1.19
C GLY A 63 -2.45 -3.09 -0.92
N THR A 64 -3.05 -2.02 -0.46
CA THR A 64 -4.46 -1.85 -0.08
C THR A 64 -4.79 -2.42 1.29
N PHE A 65 -4.43 -3.64 1.56
CA PHE A 65 -4.57 -4.28 2.86
C PHE A 65 -3.40 -5.25 3.11
N ASN A 66 -2.60 -4.93 4.08
CA ASN A 66 -1.48 -5.74 4.56
C ASN A 66 -1.54 -5.86 6.09
N GLY A 67 -2.74 -6.02 6.62
CA GLY A 67 -3.03 -6.11 8.04
C GLY A 67 -3.20 -7.55 8.53
N ALA A 68 -3.25 -7.70 9.84
CA ALA A 68 -3.63 -8.97 10.45
C ALA A 68 -5.15 -9.15 10.37
N GLN A 69 -5.58 -10.17 9.64
CA GLN A 69 -7.01 -10.43 9.39
C GLN A 69 -7.76 -10.78 10.69
N ASP A 70 -7.09 -11.37 11.63
CA ASP A 70 -7.62 -11.78 12.94
C ASP A 70 -8.09 -10.61 13.81
N LYS A 71 -7.64 -9.39 13.53
CA LYS A 71 -8.02 -8.18 14.26
C LYS A 71 -9.42 -7.67 13.91
N TYR A 72 -10.02 -8.17 12.84
CA TYR A 72 -11.27 -7.68 12.31
C TYR A 72 -12.37 -8.74 12.30
N ASN A 73 -13.61 -8.29 12.45
CA ASN A 73 -14.79 -9.02 12.06
C ASN A 73 -15.08 -8.67 10.59
N TRP A 74 -15.16 -9.68 9.75
CA TRP A 74 -15.36 -9.55 8.31
C TRP A 74 -16.78 -9.90 7.93
N GLU A 75 -17.38 -9.10 7.07
CA GLU A 75 -18.73 -9.31 6.55
C GLU A 75 -18.78 -9.06 5.05
N LEU A 76 -19.24 -10.04 4.29
CA LEU A 76 -19.59 -9.86 2.88
C LEU A 76 -20.99 -9.25 2.78
N LYS A 77 -21.08 -7.99 2.33
CA LYS A 77 -22.34 -7.26 2.15
C LYS A 77 -23.06 -7.61 0.83
N GLY A 78 -22.47 -8.44 -0.01
CA GLY A 78 -22.98 -8.81 -1.34
C GLY A 78 -22.17 -8.20 -2.46
N THR A 79 -22.72 -8.20 -3.67
CA THR A 79 -22.11 -7.63 -4.87
C THR A 79 -22.93 -6.46 -5.41
N LYS A 80 -22.27 -5.54 -6.09
CA LYS A 80 -22.91 -4.44 -6.82
C LYS A 80 -22.08 -4.01 -8.02
N LYS A 81 -22.73 -3.41 -9.00
CA LYS A 81 -22.06 -2.68 -10.07
C LYS A 81 -21.75 -1.26 -9.62
N MET A 82 -20.56 -0.78 -9.88
CA MET A 82 -20.16 0.59 -9.62
C MET A 82 -19.03 1.04 -10.55
N ILE A 83 -18.89 2.34 -10.70
CA ILE A 83 -17.73 2.92 -11.37
C ILE A 83 -16.54 2.85 -10.42
N VAL A 84 -15.49 2.21 -10.87
CA VAL A 84 -14.23 2.04 -10.13
C VAL A 84 -13.06 2.48 -11.00
N VAL A 85 -11.91 2.70 -10.35
CA VAL A 85 -10.67 2.91 -11.09
C VAL A 85 -10.24 1.59 -11.72
N GLY A 86 -9.86 1.66 -12.99
CA GLY A 86 -9.40 0.51 -13.78
C GLY A 86 -7.92 0.62 -14.15
N VAL A 87 -7.58 0.01 -15.29
CA VAL A 87 -6.21 0.04 -15.83
C VAL A 87 -5.86 1.46 -16.26
N SER A 88 -4.86 2.05 -15.61
CA SER A 88 -4.46 3.46 -15.75
C SER A 88 -2.96 3.58 -16.04
N ASN A 89 -2.50 2.92 -17.12
CA ASN A 89 -1.08 2.92 -17.50
C ASN A 89 -0.52 4.33 -17.69
N ALA A 90 -1.33 5.25 -18.21
CA ALA A 90 -0.95 6.63 -18.42
C ALA A 90 -0.49 7.33 -17.13
N LEU A 91 -1.02 6.92 -15.96
CA LEU A 91 -0.67 7.51 -14.67
C LEU A 91 0.83 7.31 -14.33
N GLY A 92 1.37 6.13 -14.58
CA GLY A 92 2.77 5.81 -14.31
C GLY A 92 3.73 6.18 -15.44
N ASN A 93 3.21 6.40 -16.65
CA ASN A 93 4.01 6.66 -17.86
C ASN A 93 4.16 8.15 -18.18
N ASN A 94 3.57 9.01 -17.37
CA ASN A 94 3.69 10.45 -17.50
C ASN A 94 4.31 11.09 -16.26
N PRO A 95 4.95 12.26 -16.40
CA PRO A 95 5.56 12.99 -15.29
C PRO A 95 4.57 13.30 -14.16
N LEU A 96 5.06 13.32 -12.93
CA LEU A 96 4.22 13.60 -11.75
C LEU A 96 3.54 14.98 -11.82
N GLU A 97 4.19 15.95 -12.43
CA GLU A 97 3.70 17.32 -12.58
C GLU A 97 2.39 17.42 -13.37
N VAL A 98 2.14 16.46 -14.27
CA VAL A 98 0.91 16.43 -15.07
C VAL A 98 -0.12 15.43 -14.55
N THR A 99 0.34 14.35 -13.89
CA THR A 99 -0.55 13.31 -13.36
C THR A 99 -1.12 13.64 -11.98
N HIS A 100 -0.50 14.57 -11.26
CA HIS A 100 -0.92 14.98 -9.92
C HIS A 100 -1.45 16.40 -9.93
N GLY A 101 -2.70 16.57 -9.48
CA GLY A 101 -3.34 17.87 -9.28
C GLY A 101 -3.28 18.34 -7.82
N ALA A 102 -3.76 19.54 -7.59
CA ALA A 102 -3.90 20.11 -6.26
C ALA A 102 -5.12 19.49 -5.54
N GLY A 103 -4.91 18.39 -4.84
CA GLY A 103 -5.95 17.70 -4.05
C GLY A 103 -6.48 16.40 -4.66
N HIS A 104 -6.13 16.05 -5.87
CA HIS A 104 -6.53 14.81 -6.52
C HIS A 104 -5.58 14.42 -7.66
N LEU A 105 -5.62 13.16 -8.07
CA LEU A 105 -4.99 12.74 -9.32
C LEU A 105 -5.70 13.40 -10.52
N ASN A 106 -4.93 13.72 -11.55
CA ASN A 106 -5.51 14.27 -12.78
C ASN A 106 -6.32 13.18 -13.50
N SER A 107 -7.63 13.37 -13.61
CA SER A 107 -8.58 12.40 -14.16
C SER A 107 -8.32 12.04 -15.64
N GLU A 108 -7.59 12.88 -16.38
CA GLU A 108 -7.19 12.57 -17.75
C GLU A 108 -6.22 11.37 -17.85
N TYR A 109 -5.52 11.06 -16.75
CA TYR A 109 -4.57 9.97 -16.67
C TYR A 109 -5.09 8.76 -15.89
N VAL A 110 -6.32 8.84 -15.37
CA VAL A 110 -6.98 7.78 -14.60
C VAL A 110 -8.15 7.23 -15.41
N ASN A 111 -8.12 5.94 -15.68
CA ASN A 111 -9.25 5.29 -16.34
C ASN A 111 -10.28 4.85 -15.32
N TYR A 112 -11.57 5.07 -15.63
CA TYR A 112 -12.70 4.62 -14.84
C TYR A 112 -13.58 3.69 -15.67
N GLU A 113 -14.03 2.61 -15.05
CA GLU A 113 -14.86 1.61 -15.71
C GLU A 113 -15.96 1.07 -14.79
N GLU A 114 -17.08 0.61 -15.36
CA GLU A 114 -18.09 -0.11 -14.61
C GLU A 114 -17.61 -1.55 -14.35
N LYS A 115 -17.56 -1.93 -13.09
CA LYS A 115 -17.22 -3.29 -12.65
C LYS A 115 -18.25 -3.81 -11.65
N GLU A 116 -18.43 -5.12 -11.65
CA GLU A 116 -19.08 -5.78 -10.53
C GLU A 116 -18.04 -5.98 -9.41
N VAL A 117 -18.40 -5.54 -8.21
CA VAL A 117 -17.53 -5.66 -7.04
C VAL A 117 -18.23 -6.37 -5.89
N ALA A 118 -17.51 -7.22 -5.20
CA ALA A 118 -17.88 -7.70 -3.88
C ALA A 118 -17.57 -6.60 -2.86
N VAL A 119 -18.54 -6.31 -2.00
CA VAL A 119 -18.42 -5.31 -0.94
C VAL A 119 -18.09 -6.05 0.36
N VAL A 120 -16.88 -5.88 0.85
CA VAL A 120 -16.40 -6.54 2.07
C VAL A 120 -16.19 -5.50 3.15
N HIS A 121 -16.91 -5.64 4.27
CA HIS A 121 -16.78 -4.74 5.40
C HIS A 121 -15.95 -5.40 6.52
N ALA A 122 -15.00 -4.65 7.07
CA ALA A 122 -14.15 -5.07 8.17
C ALA A 122 -14.31 -4.11 9.35
N THR A 123 -14.76 -4.62 10.48
CA THR A 123 -14.88 -3.85 11.73
C THR A 123 -13.84 -4.34 12.72
N LEU A 124 -13.11 -3.41 13.32
CA LEU A 124 -12.11 -3.73 14.33
C LEU A 124 -12.78 -4.45 15.51
N LYS A 125 -12.20 -5.56 15.97
CA LYS A 125 -12.70 -6.33 17.11
C LYS A 125 -12.53 -5.56 18.41
N ASP A 126 -13.40 -5.83 19.38
CA ASP A 126 -13.29 -5.30 20.73
C ASP A 126 -11.91 -5.61 21.35
N GLY A 127 -11.35 -4.63 22.03
CA GLY A 127 -10.02 -4.73 22.65
C GLY A 127 -8.85 -4.56 21.68
N GLN A 128 -9.07 -4.55 20.37
CA GLN A 128 -8.05 -4.22 19.39
C GLN A 128 -7.89 -2.70 19.25
N ARG A 129 -6.69 -2.29 18.82
CA ARG A 129 -6.39 -0.87 18.57
C ARG A 129 -5.92 -0.69 17.15
N HIS A 130 -6.48 0.31 16.49
CA HIS A 130 -6.09 0.76 15.16
C HIS A 130 -6.61 2.19 14.94
N LEU A 131 -5.93 2.97 14.09
CA LEU A 131 -6.40 4.30 13.68
C LEU A 131 -7.76 4.21 12.95
N TYR A 132 -7.98 3.13 12.21
CA TYR A 132 -9.20 2.86 11.45
C TYR A 132 -10.12 1.93 12.23
N ALA A 133 -11.31 2.42 12.59
CA ALA A 133 -12.29 1.62 13.32
C ALA A 133 -12.98 0.60 12.41
N SER A 134 -13.23 0.98 11.16
CA SER A 134 -13.75 0.06 10.14
C SER A 134 -13.32 0.48 8.75
N ARG A 135 -13.42 -0.47 7.81
CA ARG A 135 -13.12 -0.27 6.39
C ARG A 135 -14.13 -1.03 5.54
N THR A 136 -14.44 -0.47 4.39
CA THR A 136 -15.20 -1.18 3.36
C THR A 136 -14.33 -1.32 2.12
N PHE A 137 -14.08 -2.53 1.72
CA PHE A 137 -13.29 -2.86 0.53
C PHE A 137 -14.22 -3.16 -0.64
N TYR A 138 -13.85 -2.66 -1.81
CA TYR A 138 -14.51 -2.96 -3.09
C TYR A 138 -13.56 -3.82 -3.91
N VAL A 139 -13.93 -5.11 -4.02
CA VAL A 139 -13.09 -6.15 -4.64
C VAL A 139 -13.73 -6.56 -5.96
N THR A 140 -13.01 -6.43 -7.06
CA THR A 140 -13.54 -6.85 -8.37
C THR A 140 -13.77 -8.36 -8.39
N THR A 141 -14.90 -8.79 -8.99
CA THR A 141 -15.26 -10.20 -9.02
C THR A 141 -14.53 -11.00 -10.10
N ASP A 142 -13.94 -10.32 -11.07
CA ASP A 142 -13.18 -10.91 -12.19
C ASP A 142 -11.70 -11.15 -11.90
N SER A 143 -11.09 -10.27 -11.11
CA SER A 143 -9.63 -10.31 -10.87
C SER A 143 -9.26 -10.33 -9.39
N TYR A 144 -10.25 -10.18 -8.51
CA TYR A 144 -10.09 -10.16 -7.04
C TYR A 144 -9.15 -9.05 -6.51
N TYR A 145 -8.95 -7.99 -7.29
CA TYR A 145 -8.23 -6.81 -6.81
C TYR A 145 -9.13 -5.93 -5.93
N ILE A 146 -8.58 -5.42 -4.86
CA ILE A 146 -9.20 -4.34 -4.09
C ILE A 146 -8.93 -3.04 -4.85
N VAL A 147 -9.90 -2.57 -5.61
CA VAL A 147 -9.75 -1.37 -6.45
C VAL A 147 -10.02 -0.09 -5.68
N SER A 148 -10.72 -0.19 -4.55
CA SER A 148 -11.06 0.97 -3.74
C SER A 148 -11.39 0.55 -2.30
N GLN A 149 -11.24 1.47 -1.34
CA GLN A 149 -11.66 1.27 0.04
C GLN A 149 -12.14 2.58 0.67
N ASP A 150 -13.18 2.47 1.48
CA ASP A 150 -13.64 3.52 2.39
C ASP A 150 -13.15 3.22 3.80
N ILE A 151 -12.68 4.23 4.50
CA ILE A 151 -12.03 4.13 5.80
C ILE A 151 -12.74 5.03 6.79
N TYR A 152 -13.14 4.47 7.93
CA TYR A 152 -13.99 5.13 8.91
C TYR A 152 -13.30 5.29 10.25
N ASP A 153 -13.61 6.41 10.92
CA ASP A 153 -13.19 6.70 12.28
C ASP A 153 -14.03 5.95 13.33
N GLY A 154 -13.68 6.09 14.62
CA GLY A 154 -14.39 5.46 15.72
C GLY A 154 -15.82 5.99 15.97
N LYS A 155 -16.23 7.05 15.27
CA LYS A 155 -17.60 7.60 15.29
C LYS A 155 -18.43 7.15 14.09
N GLY A 156 -17.83 6.36 13.18
CA GLY A 156 -18.47 5.93 11.94
C GLY A 156 -18.44 6.98 10.81
N ASN A 157 -17.67 8.05 10.95
CA ASN A 157 -17.53 9.03 9.88
C ASN A 157 -16.52 8.54 8.84
N LEU A 158 -16.83 8.74 7.57
CA LEU A 158 -15.89 8.52 6.49
C LEU A 158 -14.73 9.51 6.62
N MET A 159 -13.54 9.00 6.98
CA MET A 159 -12.38 9.85 7.19
C MET A 159 -11.44 9.87 5.98
N ARG A 160 -11.30 8.73 5.29
CA ARG A 160 -10.43 8.57 4.12
C ARG A 160 -11.08 7.70 3.08
N HIS A 161 -10.68 7.93 1.85
CA HIS A 161 -10.94 7.04 0.72
C HIS A 161 -9.62 6.70 0.05
N ALA A 162 -9.45 5.45 -0.36
CA ALA A 162 -8.31 5.06 -1.17
C ALA A 162 -8.79 4.40 -2.45
N MET A 163 -8.07 4.65 -3.54
CA MET A 163 -8.26 4.00 -4.83
C MET A 163 -6.94 3.46 -5.35
N ASN A 164 -7.01 2.36 -6.07
CA ASN A 164 -5.86 1.58 -6.52
C ASN A 164 -5.91 1.39 -8.04
N PRO A 165 -5.44 2.37 -8.83
CA PRO A 165 -5.28 2.21 -10.26
C PRO A 165 -4.44 0.99 -10.59
N LEU A 166 -4.86 0.23 -11.59
CA LEU A 166 -4.14 -0.96 -12.07
C LEU A 166 -3.22 -0.62 -13.23
N SER A 167 -2.20 -1.45 -13.46
CA SER A 167 -1.34 -1.39 -14.63
C SER A 167 -1.19 -2.76 -15.27
N THR A 168 -1.18 -2.78 -16.60
CA THR A 168 -0.83 -3.96 -17.40
C THR A 168 0.59 -3.88 -17.97
N GLU A 169 1.29 -2.78 -17.72
CA GLU A 169 2.64 -2.52 -18.26
C GLU A 169 3.76 -3.01 -17.34
N VAL A 170 3.48 -4.00 -16.53
CA VAL A 170 4.52 -4.66 -15.75
C VAL A 170 5.34 -5.51 -16.70
N SER A 171 6.51 -5.00 -17.05
CA SER A 171 7.35 -5.49 -18.13
C SER A 171 7.67 -6.98 -18.04
N GLY A 172 7.51 -7.67 -19.14
CA GLY A 172 8.09 -9.00 -19.39
C GLY A 172 7.16 -10.19 -19.23
N LEU A 173 5.97 -10.06 -18.67
CA LEU A 173 5.03 -11.16 -18.46
C LEU A 173 3.72 -11.06 -19.27
N GLY A 174 3.66 -10.12 -20.21
CA GLY A 174 2.62 -10.11 -21.25
C GLY A 174 1.18 -10.14 -20.74
N GLY A 175 0.77 -9.15 -19.95
CA GLY A 175 -0.63 -8.96 -19.61
C GLY A 175 -1.01 -9.12 -18.12
N ASP A 176 -0.04 -9.34 -17.24
CA ASP A 176 -0.32 -9.38 -15.82
C ASP A 176 -0.71 -7.98 -15.30
N CYS A 177 -1.86 -7.93 -14.65
CA CYS A 177 -2.35 -6.72 -14.00
C CYS A 177 -1.74 -6.61 -12.59
N THR A 178 -1.30 -5.42 -12.22
CA THR A 178 -0.83 -5.12 -10.88
C THR A 178 -1.33 -3.76 -10.42
N ILE A 179 -1.31 -3.49 -9.13
CA ILE A 179 -1.59 -2.15 -8.61
C ILE A 179 -0.46 -1.22 -9.05
N SER A 180 -0.80 -0.19 -9.85
CA SER A 180 0.17 0.79 -10.36
C SER A 180 0.40 1.95 -9.41
N ALA A 181 -0.57 2.21 -8.52
CA ALA A 181 -0.53 3.28 -7.54
C ALA A 181 -1.56 3.02 -6.44
N GLU A 182 -1.34 3.61 -5.29
CA GLU A 182 -2.32 3.67 -4.18
C GLU A 182 -2.51 5.14 -3.84
N ALA A 183 -3.66 5.70 -4.19
CA ALA A 183 -4.00 7.08 -3.87
C ALA A 183 -4.94 7.11 -2.68
N THR A 184 -4.53 7.76 -1.59
CA THR A 184 -5.33 7.92 -0.37
C THR A 184 -5.67 9.38 -0.17
N PHE A 185 -6.95 9.68 -0.04
CA PHE A 185 -7.52 11.00 0.15
C PHE A 185 -8.02 11.15 1.59
N ASP A 186 -7.60 12.20 2.28
CA ASP A 186 -8.04 12.51 3.64
C ASP A 186 -9.01 13.70 3.60
N PHE A 187 -10.25 13.48 4.02
CA PHE A 187 -11.31 14.47 3.90
C PHE A 187 -11.20 15.60 4.93
N ALA A 188 -10.57 15.34 6.07
CA ALA A 188 -10.41 16.36 7.11
C ALA A 188 -9.34 17.38 6.72
N THR A 189 -8.22 16.92 6.19
CA THR A 189 -7.09 17.78 5.80
C THR A 189 -7.16 18.24 4.36
N ARG A 190 -8.04 17.64 3.53
CA ARG A 190 -8.15 17.86 2.09
C ARG A 190 -6.82 17.61 1.36
N GLN A 191 -6.04 16.69 1.87
CA GLN A 191 -4.79 16.26 1.29
C GLN A 191 -4.93 14.85 0.73
N TYR A 192 -4.05 14.52 -0.20
CA TYR A 192 -3.92 13.14 -0.66
C TYR A 192 -2.45 12.74 -0.74
N ALA A 193 -2.22 11.45 -0.71
CA ALA A 193 -0.92 10.86 -0.90
C ALA A 193 -1.01 9.72 -1.91
N VAL A 194 0.02 9.58 -2.73
CA VAL A 194 0.15 8.47 -3.68
C VAL A 194 1.36 7.64 -3.30
N ASN A 195 1.16 6.34 -3.27
CA ASN A 195 2.16 5.35 -2.89
C ASN A 195 2.30 4.32 -4.03
N ASN A 196 3.40 3.60 -4.05
CA ASN A 196 3.64 2.48 -4.98
C ASN A 196 3.43 2.80 -6.47
N MET A 197 3.70 4.02 -6.90
CA MET A 197 3.61 4.34 -8.34
C MET A 197 4.61 3.52 -9.14
N LEU A 198 4.09 2.82 -10.14
CA LEU A 198 4.85 2.06 -11.12
C LEU A 198 4.66 2.69 -12.50
N GLY A 199 5.71 2.70 -13.31
CA GLY A 199 5.65 3.16 -14.68
C GLY A 199 6.99 3.74 -15.16
N SER A 200 7.12 3.90 -16.47
CA SER A 200 8.38 4.29 -17.13
C SER A 200 8.87 5.69 -16.75
N ALA A 201 7.95 6.60 -16.41
CA ALA A 201 8.31 7.95 -15.97
C ALA A 201 8.81 8.00 -14.51
N ILE A 202 8.49 6.98 -13.72
CA ILE A 202 8.79 6.92 -12.27
C ILE A 202 10.00 6.03 -12.02
N ASN A 203 10.05 4.87 -12.67
CA ASN A 203 11.08 3.86 -12.47
C ASN A 203 12.04 3.85 -13.65
N SER A 204 13.26 4.32 -13.45
CA SER A 204 14.30 4.30 -14.48
C SER A 204 14.77 2.88 -14.85
N GLN A 205 14.41 1.89 -14.06
CA GLN A 205 14.73 0.48 -14.31
C GLN A 205 13.43 -0.33 -14.39
N PRO A 206 13.28 -1.15 -15.42
CA PRO A 206 12.13 -2.05 -15.53
C PRO A 206 12.14 -3.07 -14.38
N ALA A 207 10.95 -3.53 -13.99
CA ALA A 207 10.84 -4.65 -13.07
C ALA A 207 11.49 -5.91 -13.69
N VAL A 208 12.29 -6.61 -12.90
CA VAL A 208 12.93 -7.85 -13.33
C VAL A 208 12.17 -9.03 -12.75
N TYR A 209 11.51 -9.79 -13.63
CA TYR A 209 10.81 -11.02 -13.28
C TYR A 209 11.74 -12.21 -13.43
N ASN A 210 11.58 -13.21 -12.58
CA ASN A 210 12.42 -14.42 -12.55
C ASN A 210 13.93 -14.10 -12.49
N GLY A 211 14.26 -12.94 -11.92
CA GLY A 211 15.64 -12.58 -11.65
C GLY A 211 16.27 -13.50 -10.61
N PRO A 212 17.59 -13.44 -10.41
CA PRO A 212 18.27 -14.26 -9.44
C PRO A 212 17.72 -13.99 -8.03
N SER A 213 17.27 -15.05 -7.36
CA SER A 213 16.79 -14.97 -5.97
C SER A 213 17.91 -14.53 -5.05
N LYS A 214 17.59 -13.74 -4.05
CA LYS A 214 18.52 -13.46 -2.96
C LYS A 214 18.53 -14.65 -1.99
N ASP A 215 19.72 -14.95 -1.44
CA ASP A 215 19.85 -15.94 -0.37
C ASP A 215 19.00 -15.53 0.83
N VAL A 216 18.48 -16.52 1.58
CA VAL A 216 17.65 -16.31 2.78
C VAL A 216 18.34 -15.38 3.80
N SER A 217 19.67 -15.45 3.91
CA SER A 217 20.46 -14.59 4.80
C SER A 217 20.34 -13.09 4.47
N PHE A 218 19.95 -12.74 3.24
CA PHE A 218 19.68 -11.36 2.85
C PHE A 218 18.47 -10.78 3.62
N TYR A 219 17.48 -11.61 3.90
CA TYR A 219 16.24 -11.22 4.58
C TYR A 219 16.32 -11.37 6.10
N THR A 220 17.51 -11.30 6.67
CA THR A 220 17.75 -11.33 8.12
C THR A 220 18.15 -9.96 8.65
N PRO A 221 18.08 -9.71 9.97
CA PRO A 221 18.58 -8.47 10.58
C PRO A 221 20.06 -8.20 10.26
N ASP A 222 20.89 -9.26 10.17
CA ASP A 222 22.29 -9.13 9.76
C ASP A 222 22.42 -8.82 8.26
N GLY A 223 21.58 -9.42 7.43
CA GLY A 223 21.46 -9.09 6.02
C GLY A 223 21.05 -7.64 5.81
N LEU A 224 20.08 -7.15 6.59
CA LEU A 224 19.66 -5.75 6.60
C LEU A 224 20.84 -4.82 6.87
N ARG A 225 21.67 -5.13 7.86
CA ARG A 225 22.86 -4.32 8.20
C ARG A 225 23.88 -4.30 7.07
N ARG A 226 24.10 -5.43 6.37
CA ARG A 226 25.03 -5.51 5.23
C ARG A 226 24.51 -4.72 4.02
N TYR A 227 23.22 -4.83 3.72
CA TYR A 227 22.60 -4.14 2.60
C TYR A 227 22.47 -2.63 2.80
N ALA A 228 22.28 -2.18 4.03
CA ALA A 228 22.03 -0.78 4.35
C ALA A 228 23.30 0.09 4.37
N ARG A 229 24.48 -0.52 4.46
CA ARG A 229 25.78 0.15 4.39
C ARG A 229 26.10 0.57 2.96
#